data_ab06195989d7866e73b083e54cf891b6
#
_entry.id   ab06195989d7866e73b083e54cf891b6
#
_cell.length_a   1.000
_cell.length_b   1.000
_cell.length_c   1.000
_cell.angle_alpha   90.00
_cell.angle_beta   90.00
_cell.angle_gamma   90.00
#
_symmetry.space_group_name_H-M   'P 1'
#
loop_
_entity.id
_entity.type
_entity.pdbx_description
1 polymer ?
#
loop_
_entity_poly.entity_id
_entity_poly.type
_entity_poly.pdbx_seq_one_letter_code
_entity_poly.pdbx_strand_id
1 'polypeptide(L)'
;MVNPYTPSQNIIWDPSSLSDARLKTNLTEVTSEQCLNTLRNIKPQTYDRGDLGNERRLGLIADEIEEALEKAGIEVDNVIGQRHWQVDGESDVYKTLQYERLVPLLIGAVNSLSARVQDLESAPKKKRNGAAASKPV
;
A
#
# COMPACT_ATOMS: atom_id res chain seq x y z
N MET A 1 -24.44 10.87 29.21
CA MET A 1 -22.98 10.65 29.21
C MET A 1 -22.33 11.89 28.61
N VAL A 2 -21.62 12.69 29.37
CA VAL A 2 -20.99 13.94 28.88
C VAL A 2 -19.78 13.52 28.02
N ASN A 3 -19.76 13.94 26.76
CA ASN A 3 -18.61 13.73 25.90
C ASN A 3 -17.42 14.52 26.48
N PRO A 4 -16.31 13.88 26.89
CA PRO A 4 -15.17 14.54 27.50
C PRO A 4 -14.37 15.45 26.55
N TYR A 5 -14.70 15.42 25.27
CA TYR A 5 -14.05 16.25 24.27
C TYR A 5 -14.85 17.53 24.07
N THR A 6 -14.35 18.62 24.65
CA THR A 6 -14.91 19.95 24.43
C THR A 6 -14.59 20.46 23.02
N PRO A 7 -15.51 21.20 22.38
CA PRO A 7 -15.31 21.71 21.01
C PRO A 7 -14.16 22.71 20.84
N SER A 8 -13.49 23.09 21.91
CA SER A 8 -12.38 24.06 21.89
C SER A 8 -11.02 23.48 21.50
N GLN A 9 -10.90 22.16 21.36
CA GLN A 9 -9.72 21.54 20.79
C GLN A 9 -10.03 21.20 19.35
N ASN A 10 -9.39 21.86 18.41
CA ASN A 10 -9.48 21.61 16.96
C ASN A 10 -8.93 20.21 16.56
N ILE A 11 -9.32 19.19 17.33
CA ILE A 11 -9.03 17.80 16.97
C ILE A 11 -10.20 17.37 16.09
N ILE A 12 -9.95 17.29 14.79
CA ILE A 12 -10.85 16.60 13.86
C ILE A 12 -10.85 15.14 14.27
N TRP A 13 -11.89 14.73 14.99
CA TRP A 13 -12.05 13.36 15.39
C TRP A 13 -12.57 12.55 14.18
N ASP A 14 -11.72 11.72 13.63
CA ASP A 14 -12.08 10.75 12.61
C ASP A 14 -12.20 9.36 13.26
N PRO A 15 -13.42 8.77 13.33
CA PRO A 15 -13.61 7.43 13.88
C PRO A 15 -12.75 6.37 13.18
N SER A 16 -12.38 6.58 11.92
CA SER A 16 -11.56 5.64 11.16
C SER A 16 -10.11 5.57 11.64
N SER A 17 -9.65 6.59 12.37
CA SER A 17 -8.30 6.64 12.95
C SER A 17 -8.15 5.83 14.24
N LEU A 18 -9.26 5.39 14.86
CA LEU A 18 -9.22 4.56 16.05
C LEU A 18 -8.57 3.21 15.73
N SER A 19 -7.58 2.81 16.52
CA SER A 19 -6.82 1.58 16.31
C SER A 19 -6.62 0.76 17.59
N ASP A 20 -7.49 0.98 18.58
CA ASP A 20 -7.46 0.23 19.83
C ASP A 20 -7.78 -1.26 19.61
N ALA A 21 -6.99 -2.14 20.21
CA ALA A 21 -7.16 -3.58 20.09
C ALA A 21 -8.54 -4.07 20.54
N ARG A 22 -9.15 -3.39 21.51
CA ARG A 22 -10.49 -3.72 22.01
C ARG A 22 -11.60 -3.58 20.98
N LEU A 23 -11.35 -2.84 19.91
CA LEU A 23 -12.30 -2.61 18.81
C LEU A 23 -12.12 -3.59 17.66
N LYS A 24 -11.15 -4.50 17.77
CA LYS A 24 -10.76 -5.40 16.67
C LYS A 24 -11.05 -6.86 17.04
N THR A 25 -11.67 -7.56 16.12
CA THR A 25 -11.96 -9.00 16.22
C THR A 25 -11.46 -9.72 14.97
N ASN A 26 -11.37 -11.04 15.02
CA ASN A 26 -10.96 -11.87 13.88
C ASN A 26 -9.61 -11.43 13.27
N LEU A 27 -8.63 -11.17 14.13
CA LEU A 27 -7.31 -10.78 13.70
C LEU A 27 -6.68 -11.89 12.86
N THR A 28 -6.39 -11.57 11.61
CA THR A 28 -5.72 -12.47 10.68
C THR A 28 -4.44 -11.79 10.20
N GLU A 29 -3.34 -12.50 10.31
CA GLU A 29 -2.06 -11.99 9.86
C GLU A 29 -2.02 -11.91 8.33
N VAL A 30 -1.61 -10.76 7.81
CA VAL A 30 -1.16 -10.61 6.43
C VAL A 30 0.35 -10.76 6.42
N THR A 31 0.86 -11.79 5.78
CA THR A 31 2.29 -12.07 5.80
C THR A 31 3.10 -10.99 5.07
N SER A 32 4.34 -10.80 5.50
CA SER A 32 5.27 -9.87 4.84
C SER A 32 5.46 -10.19 3.36
N GLU A 33 5.40 -11.47 2.98
CA GLU A 33 5.48 -11.91 1.59
C GLU A 33 4.23 -11.53 0.79
N GLN A 34 3.03 -11.68 1.35
CA GLN A 34 1.80 -11.21 0.71
C GLN A 34 1.84 -9.69 0.48
N CYS A 35 2.33 -8.93 1.46
CA CYS A 35 2.51 -7.49 1.32
C CYS A 35 3.47 -7.13 0.18
N LEU A 36 4.63 -7.78 0.11
CA LEU A 36 5.60 -7.53 -0.95
C LEU A 36 5.05 -7.92 -2.33
N ASN A 37 4.37 -9.04 -2.44
CA ASN A 37 3.76 -9.49 -3.69
C ASN A 37 2.66 -8.55 -4.17
N THR A 38 1.86 -8.02 -3.26
CA THR A 38 0.86 -6.98 -3.60
C THR A 38 1.55 -5.77 -4.22
N LEU A 39 2.56 -5.21 -3.55
CA LEU A 39 3.24 -4.00 -4.01
C LEU A 39 3.98 -4.18 -5.34
N ARG A 40 4.49 -5.37 -5.64
CA ARG A 40 5.13 -5.66 -6.93
C ARG A 40 4.19 -5.52 -8.13
N ASN A 41 2.90 -5.66 -7.91
CA ASN A 41 1.86 -5.56 -8.94
C ASN A 41 1.23 -4.15 -9.01
N ILE A 42 1.68 -3.22 -8.18
CA ILE A 42 1.20 -1.84 -8.14
C ILE A 42 2.21 -0.92 -8.84
N LYS A 43 1.72 -0.07 -9.73
CA LYS A 43 2.56 0.88 -10.48
C LYS A 43 2.15 2.31 -10.18
N PRO A 44 3.01 3.12 -9.55
CA PRO A 44 2.80 4.56 -9.50
C PRO A 44 2.80 5.16 -10.91
N GLN A 45 1.82 6.01 -11.18
CA GLN A 45 1.63 6.61 -12.49
C GLN A 45 1.32 8.09 -12.36
N THR A 46 1.68 8.86 -13.36
CA THR A 46 1.17 10.22 -13.51
C THR A 46 0.01 10.21 -14.50
N TYR A 47 -1.00 11.00 -14.22
CA TYR A 47 -2.21 11.09 -15.03
C TYR A 47 -2.79 12.50 -14.97
N ASP A 48 -3.62 12.83 -15.95
CA ASP A 48 -4.38 14.07 -15.96
C ASP A 48 -5.80 13.83 -15.43
N ARG A 49 -6.25 14.69 -14.53
CA ARG A 49 -7.62 14.67 -14.00
C ARG A 49 -8.50 15.55 -14.88
N GLY A 50 -9.16 14.94 -15.88
CA GLY A 50 -10.02 15.62 -16.80
C GLY A 50 -11.21 16.35 -16.15
N ASP A 51 -11.73 15.79 -15.05
CA ASP A 51 -12.80 16.35 -14.23
C ASP A 51 -12.34 17.54 -13.34
N LEU A 52 -11.04 17.76 -13.20
CA LEU A 52 -10.42 18.81 -12.40
C LEU A 52 -9.50 19.73 -13.23
N GLY A 53 -9.93 20.09 -14.43
CA GLY A 53 -9.20 21.04 -15.29
C GLY A 53 -7.87 20.49 -15.86
N ASN A 54 -7.78 19.19 -16.07
CA ASN A 54 -6.57 18.51 -16.59
C ASN A 54 -5.32 18.70 -15.72
N GLU A 55 -5.49 18.83 -14.41
CA GLU A 55 -4.37 18.88 -13.49
C GLU A 55 -3.55 17.57 -13.54
N ARG A 56 -2.25 17.71 -13.71
CA ARG A 56 -1.32 16.57 -13.73
C ARG A 56 -1.04 16.10 -12.32
N ARG A 57 -1.30 14.82 -12.04
CA ARG A 57 -1.15 14.21 -10.70
C ARG A 57 -0.31 12.94 -10.73
N LEU A 58 0.27 12.61 -9.60
CA LEU A 58 0.91 11.33 -9.33
C LEU A 58 0.00 10.50 -8.43
N GLY A 59 -0.21 9.25 -8.75
CA GLY A 59 -1.01 8.36 -7.91
C GLY A 59 -1.10 6.94 -8.45
N LEU A 60 -2.13 6.25 -8.00
CA LEU A 60 -2.40 4.85 -8.28
C LEU A 60 -3.80 4.71 -8.89
N ILE A 61 -4.02 3.61 -9.57
CA ILE A 61 -5.32 3.26 -10.16
C ILE A 61 -6.04 2.27 -9.24
N ALA A 62 -7.26 2.57 -8.83
CA ALA A 62 -8.01 1.76 -7.87
C ALA A 62 -8.21 0.31 -8.34
N ASP A 63 -8.51 0.09 -9.61
CA ASP A 63 -8.69 -1.26 -10.18
C ASP A 63 -7.41 -2.10 -10.10
N GLU A 64 -6.24 -1.50 -10.32
CA GLU A 64 -4.95 -2.18 -10.20
C GLU A 64 -4.65 -2.60 -8.76
N ILE A 65 -5.05 -1.78 -7.79
CA ILE A 65 -4.90 -2.10 -6.36
C ILE A 65 -5.83 -3.25 -5.96
N GLU A 66 -7.07 -3.21 -6.39
CA GLU A 66 -8.05 -4.28 -6.14
C GLU A 66 -7.54 -5.62 -6.67
N GLU A 67 -7.11 -5.66 -7.93
CA GLU A 67 -6.53 -6.86 -8.55
C GLU A 67 -5.27 -7.36 -7.82
N ALA A 68 -4.39 -6.45 -7.40
CA ALA A 68 -3.17 -6.81 -6.68
C ALA A 68 -3.46 -7.43 -5.30
N LEU A 69 -4.46 -6.91 -4.58
CA LEU A 69 -4.91 -7.47 -3.30
C LEU A 69 -5.54 -8.85 -3.49
N GLU A 70 -6.40 -9.02 -4.48
CA GLU A 70 -7.03 -10.31 -4.80
C GLU A 70 -5.98 -11.38 -5.13
N LYS A 71 -5.02 -11.06 -5.98
CA LYS A 71 -3.92 -11.97 -6.35
C LYS A 71 -3.06 -12.38 -5.16
N ALA A 72 -2.91 -11.51 -4.18
CA ALA A 72 -2.17 -11.79 -2.95
C ALA A 72 -3.01 -12.53 -1.88
N GLY A 73 -4.31 -12.72 -2.12
CA GLY A 73 -5.23 -13.34 -1.17
C GLY A 73 -5.52 -12.45 0.05
N ILE A 74 -5.50 -11.14 -0.13
CA ILE A 74 -5.81 -10.17 0.93
C ILE A 74 -7.22 -9.65 0.72
N GLU A 75 -8.11 -9.99 1.63
CA GLU A 75 -9.50 -9.53 1.62
C GLU A 75 -9.67 -8.36 2.58
N VAL A 76 -10.02 -7.20 2.06
CA VAL A 76 -10.27 -5.98 2.83
C VAL A 76 -11.35 -5.12 2.17
N ASP A 77 -12.19 -4.48 3.00
CA ASP A 77 -13.33 -3.68 2.53
C ASP A 77 -13.03 -2.18 2.42
N ASN A 78 -11.96 -1.70 3.02
CA ASN A 78 -11.76 -0.27 3.26
C ASN A 78 -10.59 0.37 2.51
N VAL A 79 -9.98 -0.33 1.58
CA VAL A 79 -8.92 0.21 0.71
C VAL A 79 -9.53 0.90 -0.51
N ILE A 80 -10.49 0.22 -1.13
CA ILE A 80 -11.25 0.74 -2.28
C ILE A 80 -12.65 1.11 -1.79
N GLY A 81 -13.06 2.32 -2.09
CA GLY A 81 -14.42 2.80 -1.83
C GLY A 81 -15.13 3.18 -3.12
N GLN A 82 -16.35 3.68 -2.97
CA GLN A 82 -17.16 4.18 -4.06
C GLN A 82 -17.75 5.54 -3.69
N ARG A 83 -17.85 6.43 -4.68
CA ARG A 83 -18.43 7.74 -4.51
C ARG A 83 -19.20 8.16 -5.75
N HIS A 84 -20.37 8.76 -5.54
CA HIS A 84 -21.07 9.47 -6.61
C HIS A 84 -20.32 10.76 -6.94
N TRP A 85 -20.05 10.97 -8.21
CA TRP A 85 -19.36 12.16 -8.70
C TRP A 85 -19.92 12.58 -10.04
N GLN A 86 -19.95 13.89 -10.31
CA GLN A 86 -20.41 14.43 -11.58
C GLN A 86 -19.21 14.80 -12.46
N VAL A 87 -19.27 14.32 -13.70
CA VAL A 87 -18.34 14.68 -14.77
C VAL A 87 -19.17 15.13 -15.97
N ASP A 88 -18.93 16.33 -16.49
CA ASP A 88 -19.64 16.91 -17.61
C ASP A 88 -21.20 16.92 -17.44
N GLY A 89 -21.66 17.11 -16.21
CA GLY A 89 -23.07 17.14 -15.86
C GLY A 89 -23.75 15.78 -15.67
N GLU A 90 -23.06 14.68 -15.93
CA GLU A 90 -23.53 13.32 -15.69
C GLU A 90 -23.00 12.78 -14.37
N SER A 91 -23.88 12.20 -13.54
CA SER A 91 -23.52 11.57 -12.28
C SER A 91 -23.32 10.08 -12.49
N ASP A 92 -22.19 9.57 -12.00
CA ASP A 92 -21.86 8.14 -11.99
C ASP A 92 -21.15 7.77 -10.69
N VAL A 93 -20.96 6.47 -10.47
CA VAL A 93 -20.23 5.93 -9.33
C VAL A 93 -18.80 5.67 -9.72
N TYR A 94 -17.89 6.34 -9.03
CA TYR A 94 -16.46 6.20 -9.25
C TYR A 94 -15.78 5.54 -8.06
N LYS A 95 -14.75 4.72 -8.31
CA LYS A 95 -13.93 4.14 -7.27
C LYS A 95 -13.05 5.19 -6.61
N THR A 96 -12.89 5.07 -5.31
CA THR A 96 -11.96 5.87 -4.50
C THR A 96 -10.88 4.97 -3.91
N LEU A 97 -9.71 5.54 -3.62
CA LEU A 97 -8.60 4.83 -3.01
C LEU A 97 -8.21 5.51 -1.70
N GLN A 98 -8.20 4.73 -0.62
CA GLN A 98 -7.73 5.15 0.70
C GLN A 98 -6.22 4.89 0.78
N TYR A 99 -5.41 5.88 0.41
CA TYR A 99 -3.93 5.74 0.33
C TYR A 99 -3.30 5.36 1.67
N GLU A 100 -3.79 5.88 2.77
CA GLU A 100 -3.28 5.56 4.12
C GLU A 100 -3.44 4.08 4.48
N ARG A 101 -4.39 3.37 3.86
CA ARG A 101 -4.60 1.93 4.05
C ARG A 101 -3.54 1.07 3.38
N LEU A 102 -2.73 1.66 2.51
CA LEU A 102 -1.57 1.00 1.89
C LEU A 102 -0.34 1.02 2.80
N VAL A 103 -0.30 1.84 3.84
CA VAL A 103 0.84 1.92 4.78
C VAL A 103 1.15 0.58 5.45
N PRO A 104 0.19 -0.19 5.97
CA PRO A 104 0.47 -1.52 6.51
C PRO A 104 1.12 -2.47 5.50
N LEU A 105 0.74 -2.40 4.22
CA LEU A 105 1.36 -3.19 3.14
C LEU A 105 2.82 -2.79 2.93
N LEU A 106 3.12 -1.50 2.98
CA LEU A 106 4.49 -0.98 2.91
C LEU A 106 5.35 -1.48 4.07
N ILE A 107 4.80 -1.48 5.28
CA ILE A 107 5.50 -2.01 6.47
C ILE A 107 5.84 -3.49 6.27
N GLY A 108 4.88 -4.31 5.88
CA GLY A 108 5.09 -5.73 5.62
C GLY A 108 6.11 -5.97 4.50
N ALA A 109 6.03 -5.22 3.41
CA ALA A 109 6.97 -5.33 2.28
C ALA A 109 8.41 -4.95 2.69
N VAL A 110 8.58 -3.89 3.47
CA VAL A 110 9.89 -3.48 4.01
C VAL A 110 10.46 -4.58 4.91
N ASN A 111 9.63 -5.20 5.76
CA ASN A 111 10.05 -6.32 6.61
C ASN A 111 10.50 -7.52 5.77
N SER A 112 9.80 -7.86 4.70
CA SER A 112 10.21 -8.93 3.78
C SER A 112 11.55 -8.63 3.11
N LEU A 113 11.72 -7.41 2.60
CA LEU A 113 12.98 -6.99 1.98
C LEU A 113 14.13 -6.93 2.98
N SER A 114 13.89 -6.46 4.20
CA SER A 114 14.89 -6.43 5.28
C SER A 114 15.39 -7.84 5.61
N ALA A 115 14.49 -8.81 5.75
CA ALA A 115 14.87 -10.21 5.98
C ALA A 115 15.73 -10.76 4.84
N ARG A 116 15.37 -10.50 3.59
CA ARG A 116 16.14 -10.95 2.40
C ARG A 116 17.52 -10.31 2.35
N VAL A 117 17.65 -9.04 2.71
CA VAL A 117 18.95 -8.36 2.79
C VAL A 117 19.82 -9.00 3.86
N GLN A 118 19.28 -9.28 5.06
CA GLN A 118 20.00 -9.96 6.13
C GLN A 118 20.48 -11.36 5.70
N ASP A 119 19.63 -12.12 5.01
CA ASP A 119 20.00 -13.43 4.48
C ASP A 119 21.16 -13.34 3.47
N LEU A 120 21.13 -12.35 2.59
CA LEU A 120 22.19 -12.12 1.61
C LEU A 120 23.51 -11.67 2.26
N GLU A 121 23.44 -10.85 3.30
CA GLU A 121 24.60 -10.40 4.07
C GLU A 121 25.24 -11.55 4.88
N SER A 122 24.42 -12.47 5.37
CA SER A 122 24.85 -13.64 6.16
C SER A 122 25.33 -14.80 5.29
N ALA A 123 25.00 -14.81 4.01
CA ALA A 123 25.37 -15.89 3.09
C ALA A 123 26.90 -15.96 2.94
N PRO A 124 27.51 -17.18 2.97
CA PRO A 124 28.94 -17.31 2.73
C PRO A 124 29.28 -16.75 1.35
N LYS A 125 30.20 -15.79 1.31
CA LYS A 125 30.70 -15.25 0.05
C LYS A 125 31.26 -16.43 -0.77
N LYS A 126 30.61 -16.80 -1.87
CA LYS A 126 31.22 -17.69 -2.85
C LYS A 126 32.57 -17.07 -3.20
N LYS A 127 33.67 -17.80 -2.89
CA LYS A 127 34.98 -17.45 -3.44
C LYS A 127 34.75 -17.34 -4.96
N ARG A 128 34.85 -16.14 -5.51
CA ARG A 128 35.06 -15.97 -6.94
C ARG A 128 36.34 -16.75 -7.21
N ASN A 129 36.23 -17.91 -7.82
CA ASN A 129 37.38 -18.55 -8.43
C ASN A 129 37.94 -17.50 -9.36
N GLY A 130 39.12 -17.00 -9.01
CA GLY A 130 39.79 -16.01 -9.81
C GLY A 130 39.80 -16.48 -11.26
N ALA A 131 39.57 -15.58 -12.19
CA ALA A 131 39.78 -15.86 -13.58
C ALA A 131 41.11 -16.58 -13.71
N ALA A 132 41.12 -17.72 -14.41
CA ALA A 132 42.35 -18.45 -14.68
C ALA A 132 43.40 -17.46 -15.15
N ALA A 133 44.53 -17.38 -14.46
CA ALA A 133 45.60 -16.52 -14.87
C ALA A 133 45.92 -16.82 -16.33
N SER A 134 45.91 -15.80 -17.17
CA SER A 134 46.32 -15.91 -18.55
C SER A 134 47.72 -16.53 -18.56
N LYS A 135 47.88 -17.66 -19.23
CA LYS A 135 49.21 -18.26 -19.35
C LYS A 135 50.14 -17.26 -20.05
N PRO A 136 51.30 -16.98 -19.47
CA PRO A 136 52.31 -16.23 -20.22
C PRO A 136 52.72 -17.07 -21.45
N VAL A 137 52.80 -16.41 -22.55
CA VAL A 137 53.31 -17.02 -23.79
C VAL A 137 54.79 -17.24 -23.60
#